data_6f9d774ffe00efd4210eab5dbf96928e
#
_entry.id   6f9d774ffe00efd4210eab5dbf96928e
#
_cell.length_a   1.000
_cell.length_b   1.000
_cell.length_c   1.000
_cell.angle_alpha   90.00
_cell.angle_beta   90.00
_cell.angle_gamma   90.00
#
_symmetry.space_group_name_H-M   'P 1'
#
loop_
_entity.id
_entity.type
_entity.pdbx_description
1 polymer ?
#
loop_
_entity_poly.entity_id
_entity_poly.type
_entity_poly.pdbx_seq_one_letter_code
_entity_poly.pdbx_strand_id
1 'polypeptide(L)'
;INDAGTEILTVQVNIDGTNNLCRLDAITGELLYKIPNTGRLFFTQTRYINSNAAVSAARNKDGNMALVKVDLTNGASEILTPFSFNVLGYPAVKGDTVYFSMMNSNADKIFAVNLSNKNIYRVTNNLNGVYYPAVNAKGGLLFSSFTAAGYRLTKQDIQKGEWKKFEAAEFTSTENLYTSSTALTKDGAGALYTLADTKNPVTKYKKAFHLFNFHSWRPVVDDPEFGYSFFSDNVLSSFSNALTYTFNRTDKSHTLGFNA
;
A
#
# COMPACT_ATOMS: atom_id res chain seq x y z
N ILE A 1 8.38 -10.99 -14.25
CA ILE A 1 8.68 -11.92 -15.34
C ILE A 1 10.04 -12.58 -15.05
N ASN A 2 10.23 -13.85 -15.43
CA ASN A 2 11.52 -14.55 -15.31
C ASN A 2 12.55 -14.05 -16.35
N ASP A 3 13.82 -14.40 -16.18
CA ASP A 3 14.89 -13.94 -17.10
C ASP A 3 14.71 -14.42 -18.54
N ALA A 4 14.04 -15.56 -18.74
CA ALA A 4 13.75 -16.08 -20.09
C ALA A 4 12.55 -15.37 -20.75
N GLY A 5 11.81 -14.54 -20.05
CA GLY A 5 10.62 -13.86 -20.55
C GLY A 5 9.40 -14.77 -20.78
N THR A 6 9.44 -16.00 -20.28
CA THR A 6 8.41 -17.02 -20.55
C THR A 6 7.35 -17.14 -19.47
N GLU A 7 7.64 -16.68 -18.26
CA GLU A 7 6.74 -16.81 -17.12
C GLU A 7 6.60 -15.53 -16.32
N ILE A 8 5.38 -15.28 -15.86
CA ILE A 8 5.05 -14.20 -14.94
C ILE A 8 4.81 -14.82 -13.56
N LEU A 9 5.45 -14.26 -12.53
CA LEU A 9 5.15 -14.56 -11.14
C LEU A 9 4.19 -13.49 -10.60
N THR A 10 3.05 -13.93 -10.11
CA THR A 10 1.99 -13.07 -9.58
C THR A 10 1.46 -13.56 -8.26
N VAL A 11 0.68 -12.73 -7.60
CA VAL A 11 -0.04 -13.07 -6.36
C VAL A 11 -1.52 -13.18 -6.68
N GLN A 12 -2.10 -14.33 -6.42
CA GLN A 12 -3.54 -14.54 -6.47
C GLN A 12 -4.13 -14.37 -5.07
N VAL A 13 -5.06 -13.44 -4.89
CA VAL A 13 -5.82 -13.27 -3.65
C VAL A 13 -7.15 -14.00 -3.78
N ASN A 14 -7.47 -14.83 -2.81
CA ASN A 14 -8.72 -15.58 -2.74
C ASN A 14 -9.80 -14.78 -1.97
N ILE A 15 -11.06 -15.16 -2.15
CA ILE A 15 -12.21 -14.50 -1.48
C ILE A 15 -12.12 -14.61 0.05
N ASP A 16 -11.52 -15.67 0.58
CA ASP A 16 -11.30 -15.89 2.01
C ASP A 16 -10.16 -15.05 2.61
N GLY A 17 -9.54 -14.16 1.81
CA GLY A 17 -8.42 -13.32 2.22
C GLY A 17 -7.06 -14.02 2.20
N THR A 18 -6.99 -15.31 1.88
CA THR A 18 -5.71 -15.99 1.67
C THR A 18 -5.12 -15.63 0.32
N ASN A 19 -3.79 -15.72 0.19
CA ASN A 19 -3.16 -15.55 -1.10
C ASN A 19 -2.11 -16.62 -1.39
N ASN A 20 -1.81 -16.78 -2.68
CA ASN A 20 -0.81 -17.72 -3.17
C ASN A 20 0.03 -17.05 -4.24
N LEU A 21 1.27 -17.49 -4.37
CA LEU A 21 2.06 -17.17 -5.56
C LEU A 21 1.63 -18.09 -6.71
N CYS A 22 1.55 -17.53 -7.90
CA CYS A 22 1.16 -18.25 -9.11
C CYS A 22 2.17 -17.95 -10.22
N ARG A 23 2.53 -18.97 -10.98
CA ARG A 23 3.29 -18.86 -12.22
C ARG A 23 2.32 -18.91 -13.38
N LEU A 24 2.36 -17.91 -14.23
CA LEU A 24 1.55 -17.81 -15.44
C LEU A 24 2.45 -17.88 -16.65
N ASP A 25 1.95 -18.42 -17.74
CA ASP A 25 2.58 -18.27 -19.05
C ASP A 25 2.58 -16.78 -19.46
N ALA A 26 3.72 -16.28 -19.90
CA ALA A 26 3.89 -14.85 -20.18
C ALA A 26 3.18 -14.41 -21.49
N ILE A 27 2.82 -15.34 -22.36
CA ILE A 27 2.17 -15.07 -23.65
C ILE A 27 0.66 -15.25 -23.54
N THR A 28 0.22 -16.40 -22.98
CA THR A 28 -1.20 -16.77 -22.91
C THR A 28 -1.89 -16.27 -21.66
N GLY A 29 -1.13 -15.99 -20.58
CA GLY A 29 -1.68 -15.67 -19.26
C GLY A 29 -2.24 -16.88 -18.51
N GLU A 30 -2.11 -18.09 -19.07
CA GLU A 30 -2.61 -19.31 -18.42
C GLU A 30 -1.85 -19.64 -17.13
N LEU A 31 -2.57 -20.19 -16.17
CA LEU A 31 -1.99 -20.63 -14.92
C LEU A 31 -1.18 -21.91 -15.14
N LEU A 32 0.16 -21.81 -15.01
CA LEU A 32 1.06 -22.95 -15.11
C LEU A 32 1.17 -23.70 -13.78
N TYR A 33 1.32 -22.98 -12.68
CA TYR A 33 1.49 -23.59 -11.37
C TYR A 33 1.10 -22.65 -10.23
N LYS A 34 0.41 -23.19 -9.23
CA LYS A 34 0.06 -22.50 -7.99
C LYS A 34 0.97 -22.97 -6.87
N ILE A 35 1.78 -22.09 -6.32
CA ILE A 35 2.77 -22.39 -5.30
C ILE A 35 2.08 -22.48 -3.95
N PRO A 36 2.27 -23.57 -3.17
CA PRO A 36 1.70 -23.69 -1.84
C PRO A 36 2.15 -22.55 -0.91
N ASN A 37 1.24 -21.99 -0.14
CA ASN A 37 1.55 -20.98 0.88
C ASN A 37 1.61 -21.66 2.25
N THR A 38 2.70 -22.37 2.54
CA THR A 38 2.87 -23.16 3.77
C THR A 38 2.98 -22.27 5.02
N GLY A 39 3.53 -21.07 4.88
CA GLY A 39 3.69 -20.10 5.98
C GLY A 39 2.44 -19.26 6.27
N ARG A 40 1.37 -19.39 5.50
CA ARG A 40 0.15 -18.56 5.59
C ARG A 40 0.46 -17.07 5.63
N LEU A 41 1.45 -16.66 4.85
CA LEU A 41 1.86 -15.26 4.73
C LEU A 41 1.04 -14.57 3.64
N PHE A 42 0.80 -13.29 3.77
CA PHE A 42 0.21 -12.49 2.73
C PHE A 42 1.33 -11.87 1.88
N PHE A 43 1.56 -12.44 0.69
CA PHE A 43 2.61 -12.01 -0.21
C PHE A 43 2.21 -10.77 -1.03
N THR A 44 3.18 -9.87 -1.26
CA THR A 44 3.03 -8.71 -2.14
C THR A 44 4.35 -8.44 -2.88
N GLN A 45 4.26 -7.82 -4.06
CA GLN A 45 5.39 -7.27 -4.80
C GLN A 45 6.52 -8.29 -5.04
N THR A 46 6.15 -9.48 -5.45
CA THR A 46 7.08 -10.60 -5.64
C THR A 46 7.99 -10.41 -6.85
N ARG A 47 9.26 -10.84 -6.73
CA ARG A 47 10.27 -10.87 -7.81
C ARG A 47 11.01 -12.20 -7.83
N TYR A 48 11.32 -12.69 -9.01
CA TYR A 48 12.22 -13.83 -9.18
C TYR A 48 13.61 -13.51 -8.63
N ILE A 49 14.21 -14.46 -7.93
CA ILE A 49 15.65 -14.51 -7.65
C ILE A 49 16.33 -15.36 -8.74
N ASN A 50 15.71 -16.49 -9.06
CA ASN A 50 16.06 -17.41 -10.13
C ASN A 50 14.82 -18.26 -10.49
N SER A 51 14.97 -19.30 -11.32
CA SER A 51 13.86 -20.19 -11.73
C SER A 51 13.16 -20.90 -10.58
N ASN A 52 13.84 -21.12 -9.44
CA ASN A 52 13.34 -21.90 -8.32
C ASN A 52 13.06 -21.08 -7.05
N ALA A 53 13.41 -19.82 -7.04
CA ALA A 53 13.25 -18.96 -5.87
C ALA A 53 12.78 -17.55 -6.23
N ALA A 54 11.98 -16.99 -5.35
CA ALA A 54 11.52 -15.61 -5.42
C ALA A 54 11.73 -14.89 -4.09
N VAL A 55 11.75 -13.56 -4.13
CA VAL A 55 11.63 -12.71 -2.95
C VAL A 55 10.28 -12.01 -2.97
N SER A 56 9.67 -11.86 -1.82
CA SER A 56 8.39 -11.16 -1.65
C SER A 56 8.42 -10.31 -0.39
N ALA A 57 7.77 -9.17 -0.41
CA ALA A 57 7.30 -8.55 0.82
C ALA A 57 6.14 -9.39 1.33
N ALA A 58 6.17 -9.76 2.60
CA ALA A 58 5.17 -10.62 3.19
C ALA A 58 4.66 -10.06 4.51
N ARG A 59 3.37 -10.21 4.75
CA ARG A 59 2.72 -9.84 6.00
C ARG A 59 2.27 -11.09 6.74
N ASN A 60 2.52 -11.16 8.03
CA ASN A 60 2.02 -12.21 8.90
C ASN A 60 0.60 -11.89 9.42
N LYS A 61 0.00 -12.82 10.17
CA LYS A 61 -1.33 -12.65 10.78
C LYS A 61 -1.43 -11.48 11.76
N ASP A 62 -0.31 -11.07 12.35
CA ASP A 62 -0.25 -9.97 13.33
C ASP A 62 -0.05 -8.60 12.66
N GLY A 63 -0.03 -8.56 11.32
CA GLY A 63 0.12 -7.35 10.52
C GLY A 63 1.58 -6.91 10.32
N ASN A 64 2.56 -7.61 10.90
CA ASN A 64 3.97 -7.30 10.73
C ASN A 64 4.45 -7.71 9.33
N MET A 65 5.37 -6.93 8.77
CA MET A 65 5.96 -7.15 7.45
C MET A 65 7.41 -7.60 7.54
N ALA A 66 7.81 -8.46 6.61
CA ALA A 66 9.18 -8.88 6.39
C ALA A 66 9.45 -9.11 4.89
N LEU A 67 10.69 -9.07 4.48
CA LEU A 67 11.10 -9.72 3.24
C LEU A 67 11.31 -11.20 3.48
N VAL A 68 10.78 -12.01 2.58
CA VAL A 68 10.93 -13.46 2.60
C VAL A 68 11.42 -13.97 1.26
N LYS A 69 12.28 -14.97 1.28
CA LYS A 69 12.62 -15.78 0.11
C LYS A 69 11.67 -16.98 0.09
N VAL A 70 11.08 -17.23 -1.05
CA VAL A 70 10.12 -18.33 -1.24
C VAL A 70 10.70 -19.34 -2.22
N ASP A 71 10.72 -20.60 -1.85
CA ASP A 71 11.01 -21.71 -2.75
C ASP A 71 9.78 -21.93 -3.64
N LEU A 72 9.95 -21.75 -4.94
CA LEU A 72 8.87 -21.84 -5.92
C LEU A 72 8.45 -23.28 -6.26
N THR A 73 9.15 -24.27 -5.72
CA THR A 73 8.82 -25.69 -5.92
C THR A 73 7.88 -26.23 -4.83
N ASN A 74 8.08 -25.82 -3.58
CA ASN A 74 7.36 -26.36 -2.43
C ASN A 74 6.66 -25.31 -1.56
N GLY A 75 6.91 -24.01 -1.83
CA GLY A 75 6.30 -22.90 -1.10
C GLY A 75 6.93 -22.61 0.27
N ALA A 76 8.05 -23.25 0.61
CA ALA A 76 8.76 -22.94 1.85
C ALA A 76 9.27 -21.50 1.84
N SER A 77 9.10 -20.81 2.97
CA SER A 77 9.48 -19.41 3.12
C SER A 77 10.63 -19.26 4.11
N GLU A 78 11.68 -18.57 3.70
CA GLU A 78 12.84 -18.21 4.51
C GLU A 78 12.79 -16.72 4.81
N ILE A 79 12.88 -16.34 6.09
CA ILE A 79 12.84 -14.94 6.54
C ILE A 79 14.19 -14.28 6.24
N LEU A 80 14.18 -13.19 5.49
CA LEU A 80 15.36 -12.40 5.15
C LEU A 80 15.52 -11.17 6.06
N THR A 81 14.41 -10.57 6.52
CA THR A 81 14.42 -9.46 7.47
C THR A 81 13.51 -9.77 8.66
N PRO A 82 13.77 -9.25 9.86
CA PRO A 82 12.86 -9.41 10.97
C PRO A 82 11.46 -8.91 10.63
N PHE A 83 10.42 -9.58 11.16
CA PHE A 83 9.05 -9.07 11.11
C PHE A 83 8.93 -7.83 11.99
N SER A 84 8.37 -6.76 11.43
CA SER A 84 8.15 -5.49 12.12
C SER A 84 6.93 -4.76 11.55
N PHE A 85 6.49 -3.70 12.21
CA PHE A 85 5.48 -2.80 11.67
C PHE A 85 6.02 -1.82 10.62
N ASN A 86 7.32 -1.84 10.33
CA ASN A 86 7.87 -1.02 9.27
C ASN A 86 7.32 -1.49 7.92
N VAL A 87 6.71 -0.56 7.20
CA VAL A 87 6.24 -0.83 5.83
C VAL A 87 7.46 -1.00 4.94
N LEU A 88 7.55 -2.14 4.29
CA LEU A 88 8.64 -2.46 3.36
C LEU A 88 8.11 -3.10 2.08
N GLY A 89 8.88 -2.99 1.00
CA GLY A 89 8.45 -3.60 -0.26
C GLY A 89 9.28 -3.21 -1.46
N TYR A 90 8.74 -3.48 -2.63
CA TYR A 90 9.33 -3.19 -3.94
C TYR A 90 10.73 -3.79 -4.11
N PRO A 91 10.88 -5.12 -3.90
CA PRO A 91 12.18 -5.75 -4.01
C PRO A 91 12.72 -5.71 -5.45
N ALA A 92 14.02 -5.42 -5.57
CA ALA A 92 14.79 -5.51 -6.81
C ALA A 92 16.00 -6.41 -6.57
N VAL A 93 16.17 -7.43 -7.39
CA VAL A 93 17.20 -8.45 -7.21
C VAL A 93 18.38 -8.18 -8.16
N LYS A 94 19.60 -8.25 -7.64
CA LYS A 94 20.83 -8.24 -8.44
C LYS A 94 21.88 -9.15 -7.80
N GLY A 95 22.14 -10.27 -8.46
CA GLY A 95 23.03 -11.31 -7.92
C GLY A 95 22.54 -11.79 -6.54
N ASP A 96 23.41 -11.77 -5.57
CA ASP A 96 23.11 -12.20 -4.19
C ASP A 96 22.60 -11.07 -3.28
N THR A 97 22.06 -10.00 -3.87
CA THR A 97 21.59 -8.83 -3.14
C THR A 97 20.17 -8.47 -3.55
N VAL A 98 19.30 -8.25 -2.57
CA VAL A 98 17.94 -7.72 -2.74
C VAL A 98 17.89 -6.31 -2.20
N TYR A 99 17.57 -5.35 -3.07
CA TYR A 99 17.30 -3.96 -2.71
C TYR A 99 15.79 -3.80 -2.46
N PHE A 100 15.42 -3.00 -1.47
CA PHE A 100 14.01 -2.78 -1.15
C PHE A 100 13.80 -1.40 -0.50
N SER A 101 12.60 -0.87 -0.63
CA SER A 101 12.19 0.31 0.11
C SER A 101 11.70 -0.11 1.50
N MET A 102 12.05 0.65 2.53
CA MET A 102 11.52 0.48 3.87
C MET A 102 11.43 1.83 4.57
N MET A 103 10.34 2.02 5.30
CA MET A 103 10.18 3.17 6.18
C MET A 103 11.16 3.04 7.35
N ASN A 104 11.98 4.06 7.54
CA ASN A 104 12.91 4.14 8.67
C ASN A 104 12.92 5.56 9.22
N SER A 105 12.60 5.69 10.49
CA SER A 105 12.33 6.99 11.13
C SER A 105 11.17 7.72 10.43
N ASN A 106 11.38 8.84 9.79
CA ASN A 106 10.32 9.67 9.22
C ASN A 106 10.27 9.64 7.68
N ALA A 107 11.03 8.75 7.03
CA ALA A 107 11.06 8.68 5.57
C ALA A 107 11.46 7.29 5.07
N ASP A 108 10.96 6.95 3.89
CA ASP A 108 11.39 5.73 3.21
C ASP A 108 12.83 5.85 2.72
N LYS A 109 13.58 4.78 2.89
CA LYS A 109 14.98 4.63 2.45
C LYS A 109 15.12 3.35 1.64
N ILE A 110 16.16 3.29 0.84
CA ILE A 110 16.54 2.04 0.18
C ILE A 110 17.49 1.27 1.08
N PHE A 111 17.15 0.02 1.29
CA PHE A 111 17.95 -0.97 2.01
C PHE A 111 18.39 -2.06 1.05
N ALA A 112 19.37 -2.82 1.47
CA ALA A 112 19.82 -4.01 0.78
C ALA A 112 19.97 -5.15 1.79
N VAL A 113 19.56 -6.35 1.42
CA VAL A 113 19.85 -7.58 2.17
C VAL A 113 20.61 -8.54 1.29
N ASN A 114 21.68 -9.12 1.84
CA ASN A 114 22.42 -10.18 1.17
C ASN A 114 21.75 -11.52 1.40
N LEU A 115 21.52 -12.29 0.34
CA LEU A 115 20.78 -13.55 0.39
C LEU A 115 21.55 -14.67 1.12
N SER A 116 22.88 -14.66 1.05
CA SER A 116 23.73 -15.72 1.63
C SER A 116 23.91 -15.55 3.14
N ASN A 117 24.22 -14.33 3.60
CA ASN A 117 24.56 -14.07 5.00
C ASN A 117 23.49 -13.28 5.79
N LYS A 118 22.43 -12.83 5.10
CA LYS A 118 21.29 -12.06 5.65
C LYS A 118 21.70 -10.72 6.29
N ASN A 119 22.90 -10.23 6.02
CA ASN A 119 23.28 -8.90 6.46
C ASN A 119 22.45 -7.84 5.75
N ILE A 120 21.93 -6.89 6.53
CA ILE A 120 21.10 -5.81 6.04
C ILE A 120 21.89 -4.51 6.11
N TYR A 121 21.73 -3.69 5.09
CA TYR A 121 22.42 -2.41 4.96
C TYR A 121 21.44 -1.31 4.55
N ARG A 122 21.56 -0.14 5.11
CA ARG A 122 20.95 1.06 4.58
C ARG A 122 21.83 1.61 3.46
N VAL A 123 21.27 1.70 2.26
CA VAL A 123 21.98 2.09 1.04
C VAL A 123 21.90 3.58 0.77
N THR A 124 20.75 4.20 1.09
CA THR A 124 20.54 5.64 0.88
C THR A 124 20.43 6.39 2.20
N ASN A 125 20.85 7.65 2.20
CA ASN A 125 20.79 8.54 3.36
C ASN A 125 20.08 9.87 3.05
N ASN A 126 19.20 9.90 2.06
CA ASN A 126 18.43 11.09 1.68
C ASN A 126 17.57 11.58 2.83
N LEU A 127 17.40 12.88 2.98
CA LEU A 127 16.51 13.47 3.99
C LEU A 127 15.03 13.18 3.67
N ASN A 128 14.68 13.23 2.39
CA ASN A 128 13.34 12.94 1.89
C ASN A 128 13.18 11.45 1.56
N GLY A 129 11.92 11.03 1.36
CA GLY A 129 11.61 9.65 0.98
C GLY A 129 12.19 9.25 -0.38
N VAL A 130 12.67 8.02 -0.46
CA VAL A 130 13.16 7.36 -1.68
C VAL A 130 12.52 6.00 -1.83
N TYR A 131 12.05 5.67 -3.04
CA TYR A 131 11.13 4.58 -3.31
C TYR A 131 11.51 3.79 -4.56
N TYR A 132 11.01 2.58 -4.67
CA TYR A 132 11.01 1.77 -5.89
C TYR A 132 12.41 1.54 -6.46
N PRO A 133 13.30 0.86 -5.72
CA PRO A 133 14.63 0.58 -6.21
C PRO A 133 14.57 -0.31 -7.46
N ALA A 134 15.43 -0.01 -8.41
CA ALA A 134 15.73 -0.83 -9.57
C ALA A 134 17.24 -0.82 -9.80
N VAL A 135 17.81 -1.93 -10.27
CA VAL A 135 19.24 -2.02 -10.54
C VAL A 135 19.43 -2.24 -12.02
N ASN A 136 20.20 -1.39 -12.67
CA ASN A 136 20.49 -1.53 -14.07
C ASN A 136 21.57 -2.63 -14.34
N ALA A 137 21.74 -2.99 -15.61
CA ALA A 137 22.70 -4.01 -16.01
C ALA A 137 24.14 -3.71 -15.56
N LYS A 138 24.51 -2.42 -15.51
CA LYS A 138 25.87 -1.95 -15.10
C LYS A 138 26.05 -1.84 -13.58
N GLY A 139 25.02 -2.21 -12.77
CA GLY A 139 25.08 -2.16 -11.32
C GLY A 139 24.70 -0.79 -10.70
N GLY A 140 24.26 0.19 -11.48
CA GLY A 140 23.77 1.45 -10.95
C GLY A 140 22.38 1.28 -10.33
N LEU A 141 22.15 1.87 -9.15
CA LEU A 141 20.86 1.90 -8.47
C LEU A 141 20.04 3.06 -9.01
N LEU A 142 18.81 2.76 -9.43
CA LEU A 142 17.79 3.72 -9.83
C LEU A 142 16.68 3.70 -8.79
N PHE A 143 16.14 4.85 -8.45
CA PHE A 143 15.01 4.96 -7.52
C PHE A 143 14.22 6.26 -7.74
N SER A 144 13.01 6.30 -7.24
CA SER A 144 12.21 7.52 -7.20
C SER A 144 12.54 8.30 -5.93
N SER A 145 12.91 9.58 -6.06
CA SER A 145 13.19 10.47 -4.94
C SER A 145 12.09 11.53 -4.82
N PHE A 146 11.55 11.71 -3.62
CA PHE A 146 10.58 12.76 -3.36
C PHE A 146 11.29 14.10 -3.16
N THR A 147 10.86 15.13 -3.88
CA THR A 147 11.44 16.48 -3.87
C THR A 147 10.34 17.53 -3.77
N ALA A 148 10.71 18.79 -3.55
CA ALA A 148 9.76 19.90 -3.57
C ALA A 148 9.00 20.05 -4.91
N ALA A 149 9.57 19.53 -6.01
CA ALA A 149 8.96 19.50 -7.33
C ALA A 149 8.29 18.16 -7.67
N GLY A 150 7.96 17.34 -6.66
CA GLY A 150 7.38 16.00 -6.79
C GLY A 150 8.43 14.89 -6.94
N TYR A 151 7.99 13.74 -7.43
CA TYR A 151 8.86 12.58 -7.62
C TYR A 151 9.82 12.78 -8.80
N ARG A 152 11.09 12.43 -8.58
CA ARG A 152 12.16 12.50 -9.59
C ARG A 152 12.90 11.17 -9.66
N LEU A 153 13.16 10.69 -10.88
CA LEU A 153 14.03 9.54 -11.08
C LEU A 153 15.46 9.95 -10.75
N THR A 154 16.08 9.21 -9.85
CA THR A 154 17.45 9.42 -9.38
C THR A 154 18.29 8.20 -9.68
N LYS A 155 19.53 8.40 -10.14
CA LYS A 155 20.54 7.37 -10.31
C LYS A 155 21.64 7.59 -9.28
N GLN A 156 22.05 6.52 -8.64
CA GLN A 156 23.18 6.50 -7.72
C GLN A 156 24.08 5.30 -8.07
N ASP A 157 25.39 5.51 -8.14
CA ASP A 157 26.32 4.41 -8.29
C ASP A 157 26.42 3.64 -6.96
N ILE A 158 26.37 2.32 -7.05
CA ILE A 158 26.41 1.46 -5.88
C ILE A 158 27.85 1.34 -5.41
N GLN A 159 28.23 2.18 -4.45
CA GLN A 159 29.50 2.11 -3.74
C GLN A 159 29.28 1.39 -2.41
N LYS A 160 29.65 0.11 -2.33
CA LYS A 160 29.44 -0.71 -1.12
C LYS A 160 30.12 -0.14 0.13
N GLY A 161 31.17 0.68 0.00
CA GLY A 161 31.87 1.28 1.13
C GLY A 161 31.09 2.32 1.92
N GLU A 162 30.00 2.87 1.36
CA GLU A 162 29.16 3.89 2.00
C GLU A 162 27.90 3.29 2.68
N TRP A 163 27.71 1.98 2.55
CA TRP A 163 26.53 1.33 3.14
C TRP A 163 26.66 1.20 4.64
N LYS A 164 25.66 1.68 5.34
CA LYS A 164 25.60 1.53 6.79
C LYS A 164 24.93 0.21 7.16
N LYS A 165 25.64 -0.66 7.90
CA LYS A 165 25.04 -1.88 8.44
C LYS A 165 23.81 -1.52 9.28
N PHE A 166 22.74 -2.28 9.11
CA PHE A 166 21.46 -2.08 9.79
C PHE A 166 21.17 -3.32 10.63
N GLU A 167 21.10 -3.13 11.94
CA GLU A 167 20.97 -4.25 12.87
C GLU A 167 19.51 -4.65 13.07
N ALA A 168 19.29 -5.92 13.40
CA ALA A 168 17.93 -6.45 13.63
C ALA A 168 17.16 -5.67 14.71
N ALA A 169 17.84 -5.16 15.72
CA ALA A 169 17.22 -4.34 16.76
C ALA A 169 16.64 -3.02 16.24
N GLU A 170 17.15 -2.49 15.13
CA GLU A 170 16.65 -1.25 14.53
C GLU A 170 15.29 -1.44 13.83
N PHE A 171 14.88 -2.68 13.52
CA PHE A 171 13.54 -2.98 13.01
C PHE A 171 12.45 -2.83 14.07
N THR A 172 12.79 -3.01 15.33
CA THR A 172 11.83 -2.99 16.45
C THR A 172 11.61 -1.60 17.02
N SER A 173 12.39 -0.60 16.60
CA SER A 173 12.27 0.79 17.08
C SER A 173 11.05 1.51 16.48
N THR A 174 9.88 0.90 16.64
CA THR A 174 8.58 1.55 16.34
C THR A 174 8.22 2.60 17.38
N GLU A 175 9.03 2.78 18.42
CA GLU A 175 8.78 3.75 19.48
C GLU A 175 8.53 5.18 19.00
N ASN A 176 8.99 5.53 17.80
CA ASN A 176 9.00 6.93 17.40
C ASN A 176 7.82 7.38 16.53
N LEU A 177 7.03 6.47 15.94
CA LEU A 177 5.89 6.87 15.11
C LEU A 177 4.68 7.27 15.96
N TYR A 178 4.56 6.73 17.17
CA TYR A 178 3.43 6.98 18.06
C TYR A 178 3.77 7.80 19.30
N THR A 179 5.04 7.92 19.67
CA THR A 179 5.45 8.72 20.83
C THR A 179 5.43 10.22 20.58
N SER A 180 5.52 10.66 19.31
CA SER A 180 5.21 12.06 18.99
C SER A 180 3.72 12.38 19.17
N SER A 181 2.85 11.37 19.24
CA SER A 181 1.46 11.52 19.64
C SER A 181 1.28 11.73 21.15
N THR A 182 2.33 11.62 21.96
CA THR A 182 2.25 12.03 23.38
C THR A 182 1.98 13.52 23.54
N ALA A 183 2.30 14.36 22.55
CA ALA A 183 1.86 15.76 22.54
C ALA A 183 0.34 15.84 22.32
N LEU A 184 -0.22 15.03 21.42
CA LEU A 184 -1.67 14.90 21.19
C LEU A 184 -2.37 14.24 22.41
N THR A 185 -1.71 13.31 23.12
CA THR A 185 -2.28 12.72 24.34
C THR A 185 -2.23 13.67 25.52
N LYS A 186 -1.29 14.60 25.59
CA LYS A 186 -1.27 15.64 26.62
C LYS A 186 -2.37 16.69 26.45
N ASP A 187 -2.71 17.05 25.19
CA ASP A 187 -3.61 18.16 24.92
C ASP A 187 -5.03 17.76 24.48
N GLY A 188 -5.30 16.52 24.13
CA GLY A 188 -6.61 16.17 23.60
C GLY A 188 -7.07 14.73 23.76
N ALA A 189 -6.19 13.75 23.82
CA ALA A 189 -6.60 12.35 23.98
C ALA A 189 -7.06 12.03 25.41
N GLY A 190 -6.73 12.87 26.39
CA GLY A 190 -7.32 12.82 27.72
C GLY A 190 -8.85 13.01 27.69
N ALA A 191 -9.38 13.72 26.72
CA ALA A 191 -10.83 13.89 26.54
C ALA A 191 -11.57 12.60 26.21
N LEU A 192 -10.95 11.66 25.49
CA LEU A 192 -11.55 10.35 25.18
C LEU A 192 -11.65 9.45 26.42
N TYR A 193 -10.70 9.56 27.36
CA TYR A 193 -10.72 8.80 28.61
C TYR A 193 -11.58 9.43 29.70
N THR A 194 -11.97 10.69 29.54
CA THR A 194 -12.85 11.40 30.48
C THR A 194 -14.33 11.37 30.06
N LEU A 195 -14.63 10.81 28.88
CA LEU A 195 -16.02 10.60 28.48
C LEU A 195 -16.63 9.54 29.37
N ALA A 196 -17.70 9.93 30.09
CA ALA A 196 -18.48 8.97 30.85
C ALA A 196 -19.00 7.87 29.94
N ASP A 197 -18.87 6.62 30.37
CA ASP A 197 -19.39 5.46 29.64
C ASP A 197 -20.94 5.51 29.68
N THR A 198 -21.52 6.23 28.74
CA THR A 198 -22.98 6.40 28.62
C THR A 198 -23.54 5.20 27.86
N LYS A 199 -24.19 4.32 28.57
CA LYS A 199 -24.98 3.24 27.94
C LYS A 199 -26.20 3.82 27.27
N ASN A 200 -26.10 4.05 25.97
CA ASN A 200 -27.24 4.45 25.17
C ASN A 200 -28.11 3.23 24.84
N PRO A 201 -29.44 3.35 24.88
CA PRO A 201 -30.33 2.26 24.49
C PRO A 201 -30.15 1.97 22.98
N VAL A 202 -29.84 0.73 22.66
CA VAL A 202 -29.75 0.28 21.26
C VAL A 202 -31.17 0.02 20.76
N THR A 203 -31.64 0.80 19.80
CA THR A 203 -32.90 0.63 19.13
C THR A 203 -32.73 0.18 17.69
N LYS A 204 -33.69 -0.60 17.18
CA LYS A 204 -33.64 -1.04 15.79
C LYS A 204 -33.82 0.15 14.86
N TYR A 205 -32.84 0.38 13.97
CA TYR A 205 -32.92 1.41 12.95
C TYR A 205 -34.09 1.11 11.95
N LYS A 206 -34.96 2.09 11.73
CA LYS A 206 -36.01 2.00 10.72
C LYS A 206 -35.52 2.60 9.41
N LYS A 207 -35.25 1.75 8.40
CA LYS A 207 -34.67 2.17 7.10
C LYS A 207 -35.42 3.30 6.40
N ALA A 208 -36.71 3.39 6.59
CA ALA A 208 -37.57 4.45 6.02
C ALA A 208 -37.62 5.74 6.86
N PHE A 209 -37.01 5.77 8.04
CA PHE A 209 -36.96 6.96 8.88
C PHE A 209 -35.81 7.87 8.44
N HIS A 210 -36.09 9.15 8.24
CA HIS A 210 -35.18 10.11 7.66
C HIS A 210 -34.58 9.62 6.33
N LEU A 211 -35.42 9.12 5.43
CA LEU A 211 -35.01 8.67 4.11
C LEU A 211 -34.43 9.83 3.28
N PHE A 212 -35.02 11.01 3.43
CA PHE A 212 -34.53 12.23 2.81
C PHE A 212 -33.99 13.16 3.90
N ASN A 213 -32.72 13.41 3.86
CA ASN A 213 -32.03 14.33 4.75
C ASN A 213 -31.09 15.20 3.88
N PHE A 214 -31.63 16.32 3.38
CA PHE A 214 -30.87 17.25 2.54
C PHE A 214 -29.78 17.91 3.36
N HIS A 215 -28.53 17.72 2.99
CA HIS A 215 -27.36 18.18 3.74
C HIS A 215 -26.45 19.11 2.93
N SER A 216 -26.57 19.11 1.60
CA SER A 216 -25.71 19.95 0.76
C SER A 216 -26.39 20.30 -0.57
N TRP A 217 -25.88 21.33 -1.20
CA TRP A 217 -26.27 21.74 -2.53
C TRP A 217 -25.05 22.17 -3.34
N ARG A 218 -25.14 22.07 -4.64
CA ARG A 218 -24.06 22.48 -5.55
C ARG A 218 -24.65 23.23 -6.74
N PRO A 219 -24.15 24.43 -7.09
CA PRO A 219 -24.49 25.06 -8.35
C PRO A 219 -23.88 24.26 -9.52
N VAL A 220 -24.62 24.17 -10.61
CA VAL A 220 -24.16 23.66 -11.90
C VAL A 220 -23.98 24.84 -12.82
N VAL A 221 -22.74 25.09 -13.25
CA VAL A 221 -22.39 26.18 -14.15
C VAL A 221 -21.51 25.60 -15.25
N ASP A 222 -22.14 25.21 -16.35
CA ASP A 222 -21.45 24.63 -17.52
C ASP A 222 -22.17 25.16 -18.77
N ASP A 223 -21.67 26.28 -19.33
CA ASP A 223 -22.31 26.97 -20.44
C ASP A 223 -22.54 26.01 -21.62
N PRO A 224 -23.79 25.84 -22.11
CA PRO A 224 -24.97 26.67 -21.87
C PRO A 224 -25.88 26.30 -20.69
N GLU A 225 -25.48 25.39 -19.80
CA GLU A 225 -26.30 24.87 -18.73
C GLU A 225 -26.02 25.53 -17.37
N PHE A 226 -27.11 25.91 -16.70
CA PHE A 226 -27.06 26.51 -15.37
C PHE A 226 -28.12 25.87 -14.47
N GLY A 227 -27.75 25.57 -13.24
CA GLY A 227 -28.71 24.92 -12.36
C GLY A 227 -28.22 24.70 -10.95
N TYR A 228 -28.94 23.85 -10.23
CA TYR A 228 -28.65 23.48 -8.86
C TYR A 228 -28.89 21.98 -8.66
N SER A 229 -28.03 21.36 -7.89
CA SER A 229 -28.22 19.99 -7.38
C SER A 229 -28.31 20.02 -5.87
N PHE A 230 -29.30 19.32 -5.31
CA PHE A 230 -29.49 19.10 -3.89
C PHE A 230 -29.21 17.65 -3.57
N PHE A 231 -28.41 17.40 -2.55
CA PHE A 231 -27.98 16.06 -2.15
C PHE A 231 -28.56 15.68 -0.81
N SER A 232 -28.95 14.44 -0.69
CA SER A 232 -29.57 13.90 0.50
C SER A 232 -29.12 12.46 0.73
N ASP A 233 -28.73 12.15 1.97
CA ASP A 233 -28.36 10.81 2.41
C ASP A 233 -29.16 10.43 3.65
N ASN A 234 -29.50 9.16 3.78
CA ASN A 234 -30.02 8.69 5.06
C ASN A 234 -28.89 8.54 6.09
N VAL A 235 -29.24 8.41 7.37
CA VAL A 235 -28.26 8.39 8.49
C VAL A 235 -27.16 7.35 8.33
N LEU A 236 -27.43 6.24 7.66
CA LEU A 236 -26.45 5.16 7.43
C LEU A 236 -25.82 5.21 6.04
N SER A 237 -26.09 6.24 5.24
CA SER A 237 -25.65 6.37 3.85
C SER A 237 -25.94 5.12 2.99
N SER A 238 -26.99 4.38 3.35
CA SER A 238 -27.47 3.21 2.59
C SER A 238 -28.51 3.59 1.52
N PHE A 239 -28.91 4.85 1.49
CA PHE A 239 -29.75 5.45 0.47
C PHE A 239 -29.29 6.88 0.25
N SER A 240 -28.75 7.14 -0.94
CA SER A 240 -28.30 8.46 -1.39
C SER A 240 -29.17 8.92 -2.53
N ASN A 241 -29.54 10.19 -2.55
CA ASN A 241 -30.30 10.74 -3.67
C ASN A 241 -29.89 12.17 -4.00
N ALA A 242 -30.12 12.56 -5.24
CA ALA A 242 -29.89 13.89 -5.73
C ALA A 242 -31.07 14.40 -6.55
N LEU A 243 -31.50 15.63 -6.26
CA LEU A 243 -32.47 16.37 -7.06
C LEU A 243 -31.72 17.47 -7.79
N THR A 244 -31.77 17.45 -9.12
CA THR A 244 -31.06 18.40 -9.97
C THR A 244 -32.07 19.18 -10.82
N TYR A 245 -31.93 20.48 -10.86
CA TYR A 245 -32.60 21.36 -11.82
C TYR A 245 -31.54 22.02 -12.70
N THR A 246 -31.76 21.94 -14.02
CA THR A 246 -30.88 22.57 -15.02
C THR A 246 -31.69 23.40 -16.02
N PHE A 247 -31.24 24.59 -16.30
CA PHE A 247 -31.73 25.45 -17.36
C PHE A 247 -30.67 25.54 -18.46
N ASN A 248 -31.04 25.24 -19.70
CA ASN A 248 -30.18 25.41 -20.87
C ASN A 248 -30.53 26.73 -21.58
N ARG A 249 -29.54 27.62 -21.66
CA ARG A 249 -29.70 28.96 -22.21
C ARG A 249 -29.93 28.97 -23.74
N THR A 250 -29.39 27.99 -24.46
CA THR A 250 -29.43 27.96 -25.93
C THR A 250 -30.80 27.58 -26.46
N ASP A 251 -31.40 26.54 -25.92
CA ASP A 251 -32.71 26.03 -26.34
C ASP A 251 -33.85 26.43 -25.38
N LYS A 252 -33.50 27.16 -24.29
CA LYS A 252 -34.43 27.59 -23.25
C LYS A 252 -35.18 26.45 -22.57
N SER A 253 -34.58 25.27 -22.56
CA SER A 253 -35.17 24.08 -21.94
C SER A 253 -34.90 24.05 -20.43
N HIS A 254 -35.79 23.37 -19.72
CA HIS A 254 -35.70 23.12 -18.29
C HIS A 254 -35.69 21.62 -18.06
N THR A 255 -34.72 21.14 -17.31
CA THR A 255 -34.59 19.73 -16.96
C THR A 255 -34.67 19.57 -15.45
N LEU A 256 -35.49 18.64 -14.99
CA LEU A 256 -35.54 18.21 -13.60
C LEU A 256 -35.10 16.76 -13.53
N GLY A 257 -34.01 16.49 -12.84
CA GLY A 257 -33.44 15.17 -12.66
C GLY A 257 -33.59 14.68 -11.22
N PHE A 258 -33.91 13.43 -11.05
CA PHE A 258 -33.86 12.73 -9.77
C PHE A 258 -33.00 11.47 -9.93
N ASN A 259 -32.03 11.30 -9.04
CA ASN A 259 -31.14 10.14 -8.99
C ASN A 259 -31.17 9.57 -7.57
N ALA A 260 -31.32 8.23 -7.43
CA ALA A 260 -31.38 7.54 -6.14
C ALA A 260 -30.75 6.15 -6.22
#